data_750a034e7bdf1e95c71ca83d079b9733
#
_entry.id   750a034e7bdf1e95c71ca83d079b9733
#
_cell.length_a   1.000
_cell.length_b   1.000
_cell.length_c   1.000
_cell.angle_alpha   90.00
_cell.angle_beta   90.00
_cell.angle_gamma   90.00
#
_symmetry.space_group_name_H-M   'P 1'
#
loop_
_entity.id
_entity.type
_entity.pdbx_description
1 polymer ?
#
loop_
_entity_poly.entity_id
_entity_poly.type
_entity_poly.pdbx_seq_one_letter_code
_entity_poly.pdbx_strand_id
1 'polypeptide(L)'
;MRRVAANRVYFSTNKAYNNHVIEIIDKTVVNHYQLHDELELTEWLGGIIIIAQEPTIAQFIENMQDKGPSSQHLDDILKDVYERGNTESNGIKSYSAIHIRGIDISTGKNLDKIKITQLHEHF
;
A
#
# COMPACT_ATOMS: atom_id res chain seq x y z
N MET A 1 9.68 13.88 -6.89
CA MET A 1 9.49 12.84 -5.87
C MET A 1 8.38 13.22 -4.92
N ARG A 2 7.49 12.27 -4.63
CA ARG A 2 6.40 12.45 -3.66
C ARG A 2 6.73 11.70 -2.37
N ARG A 3 6.54 12.35 -1.23
CA ARG A 3 6.82 11.77 0.08
C ARG A 3 5.52 11.68 0.86
N VAL A 4 5.13 10.47 1.25
CA VAL A 4 3.87 10.22 1.96
C VAL A 4 4.10 9.38 3.20
N ALA A 5 3.27 9.59 4.22
CA ALA A 5 3.32 8.84 5.46
C ALA A 5 1.94 8.29 5.80
N ALA A 6 1.91 7.13 6.44
CA ALA A 6 0.68 6.48 6.85
C ALA A 6 0.80 5.89 8.25
N ASN A 7 -0.33 5.52 8.84
CA ASN A 7 -0.37 4.89 10.15
C ASN A 7 0.36 3.55 10.15
N ARG A 8 0.22 2.78 9.06
CA ARG A 8 0.88 1.49 8.91
C ARG A 8 1.24 1.23 7.47
N VAL A 9 2.46 0.73 7.25
CA VAL A 9 2.96 0.38 5.93
C VAL A 9 3.39 -1.08 5.94
N TYR A 10 2.79 -1.90 5.07
CA TYR A 10 3.09 -3.32 4.93
C TYR A 10 4.08 -3.56 3.82
N PHE A 11 5.04 -4.44 4.08
CA PHE A 11 6.01 -4.93 3.10
C PHE A 11 5.82 -6.42 2.82
N SER A 12 5.13 -7.12 3.71
CA SER A 12 4.68 -8.50 3.54
C SER A 12 3.53 -8.74 4.53
N THR A 13 2.93 -9.92 4.48
CA THR A 13 1.86 -10.29 5.42
C THR A 13 2.30 -10.13 6.88
N ASN A 14 3.57 -10.38 7.16
CA ASN A 14 4.11 -10.39 8.52
C ASN A 14 5.05 -9.23 8.81
N LYS A 15 5.27 -8.33 7.87
CA LYS A 15 6.22 -7.23 8.04
C LYS A 15 5.51 -5.90 7.79
N ALA A 16 5.32 -5.15 8.85
CA ALA A 16 4.69 -3.85 8.80
C ALA A 16 5.37 -2.89 9.77
N TYR A 17 5.33 -1.60 9.43
CA TYR A 17 5.86 -0.53 10.28
C TYR A 17 4.78 0.48 10.55
N ASN A 18 4.72 0.98 11.80
CA ASN A 18 3.79 2.04 12.19
C ASN A 18 4.42 3.40 11.93
N ASN A 19 3.60 4.37 11.53
CA ASN A 19 4.03 5.75 11.30
C ASN A 19 5.28 5.81 10.42
N HIS A 20 5.12 5.34 9.21
CA HIS A 20 6.22 5.14 8.29
C HIS A 20 6.07 6.00 7.05
N VAL A 21 7.20 6.43 6.49
CA VAL A 21 7.27 7.28 5.29
C VAL A 21 7.75 6.45 4.11
N ILE A 22 7.14 6.68 2.95
CA ILE A 22 7.66 6.16 1.69
C ILE A 22 7.88 7.31 0.72
N GLU A 23 8.87 7.15 -0.16
CA GLU A 23 9.20 8.09 -1.23
C GLU A 23 8.92 7.43 -2.57
N ILE A 24 8.22 8.15 -3.44
CA ILE A 24 7.71 7.63 -4.71
C ILE A 24 8.19 8.50 -5.86
N ILE A 25 8.71 7.86 -6.91
CA ILE A 25 9.00 8.48 -8.20
C ILE A 25 8.13 7.76 -9.24
N ASP A 26 7.32 8.51 -9.98
CA ASP A 26 6.26 7.97 -10.84
C ASP A 26 5.32 7.08 -10.01
N LYS A 27 5.39 5.78 -10.15
CA LYS A 27 4.61 4.82 -9.34
C LYS A 27 5.51 3.86 -8.57
N THR A 28 6.82 4.13 -8.52
CA THR A 28 7.81 3.25 -7.94
C THR A 28 8.23 3.76 -6.57
N VAL A 29 8.18 2.88 -5.57
CA VAL A 29 8.70 3.18 -4.23
C VAL A 29 10.20 3.08 -4.27
N VAL A 30 10.89 4.20 -4.00
CA VAL A 30 12.35 4.28 -4.10
C VAL A 30 13.05 4.32 -2.74
N ASN A 31 12.30 4.63 -1.67
CA ASN A 31 12.87 4.70 -0.34
C ASN A 31 11.77 4.62 0.71
N HIS A 32 12.12 4.24 1.93
CA HIS A 32 11.22 4.26 3.06
C HIS A 32 11.99 4.40 4.37
N TYR A 33 11.37 5.00 5.36
CA TYR A 33 11.98 5.17 6.68
C TYR A 33 10.92 5.51 7.72
N GLN A 34 11.30 5.33 8.98
CA GLN A 34 10.44 5.66 10.11
C GLN A 34 10.22 7.17 10.19
N LEU A 35 8.97 7.57 10.43
CA LEU A 35 8.66 8.97 10.68
C LEU A 35 9.10 9.32 12.11
N HIS A 36 10.07 10.21 12.25
CA HIS A 36 10.58 10.63 13.55
C HIS A 36 10.04 12.00 13.97
N ASP A 37 10.07 12.95 13.06
CA ASP A 37 9.59 14.31 13.28
C ASP A 37 8.74 14.73 12.08
N GLU A 38 8.10 15.90 12.18
CA GLU A 38 7.44 16.48 11.02
C GLU A 38 8.51 16.82 9.98
N LEU A 39 8.57 16.03 8.93
CA LEU A 39 9.42 16.33 7.80
C LEU A 39 8.71 17.31 6.89
N GLU A 40 9.43 18.37 6.48
CA GLU A 40 8.92 19.28 5.47
C GLU A 40 8.61 18.50 4.19
N LEU A 41 7.52 18.88 3.53
CA LEU A 41 7.10 18.28 2.27
C LEU A 41 6.68 16.80 2.37
N THR A 42 6.41 16.33 3.58
CA THR A 42 5.80 15.01 3.78
C THR A 42 4.30 15.15 3.93
N GLU A 43 3.58 14.40 3.08
CA GLU A 43 2.13 14.40 3.06
C GLU A 43 1.63 13.29 3.99
N TRP A 44 0.84 13.64 4.99
CA TRP A 44 0.23 12.64 5.87
C TRP A 44 -1.05 12.12 5.25
N LEU A 45 -1.06 10.88 4.81
CA LEU A 45 -2.25 10.24 4.25
C LEU A 45 -3.09 9.51 5.29
N GLY A 46 -2.46 9.06 6.37
CA GLY A 46 -3.14 8.19 7.33
C GLY A 46 -3.44 6.82 6.71
N GLY A 47 -4.23 6.01 7.41
CA GLY A 47 -4.64 4.70 6.91
C GLY A 47 -3.51 3.71 6.73
N ILE A 48 -3.66 2.86 5.72
CA ILE A 48 -2.75 1.76 5.46
C ILE A 48 -2.15 1.89 4.06
N ILE A 49 -0.84 1.63 3.96
CA ILE A 49 -0.15 1.50 2.68
C ILE A 49 0.36 0.06 2.57
N ILE A 50 0.16 -0.56 1.41
CA ILE A 50 0.70 -1.88 1.09
C ILE A 50 1.67 -1.74 -0.06
N ILE A 51 2.91 -2.22 0.14
CA ILE A 51 3.97 -2.19 -0.85
C ILE A 51 4.21 -3.62 -1.36
N ALA A 52 4.22 -3.79 -2.66
CA ALA A 52 4.52 -5.06 -3.31
C ALA A 52 5.14 -4.80 -4.68
N GLN A 53 5.58 -5.85 -5.35
CA GLN A 53 6.15 -5.72 -6.70
C GLN A 53 5.11 -5.11 -7.66
N GLU A 54 5.57 -4.31 -8.61
CA GLU A 54 4.70 -3.60 -9.55
C GLU A 54 3.71 -4.52 -10.28
N PRO A 55 4.13 -5.70 -10.81
CA PRO A 55 3.17 -6.59 -11.46
C PRO A 55 2.09 -7.11 -10.50
N THR A 56 2.45 -7.37 -9.25
CA THR A 56 1.52 -7.81 -8.21
C THR A 56 0.47 -6.74 -7.91
N ILE A 57 0.91 -5.49 -7.75
CA ILE A 57 0.01 -4.37 -7.50
C ILE A 57 -0.91 -4.14 -8.70
N ALA A 58 -0.37 -4.18 -9.92
CA ALA A 58 -1.17 -4.00 -11.12
C ALA A 58 -2.26 -5.08 -11.23
N GLN A 59 -1.91 -6.33 -10.96
CA GLN A 59 -2.85 -7.45 -10.98
C GLN A 59 -3.93 -7.29 -9.92
N PHE A 60 -3.55 -6.87 -8.72
CA PHE A 60 -4.49 -6.62 -7.64
C PHE A 60 -5.51 -5.53 -7.99
N ILE A 61 -5.04 -4.42 -8.55
CA ILE A 61 -5.90 -3.30 -8.97
C ILE A 61 -6.87 -3.76 -10.05
N GLU A 62 -6.38 -4.51 -11.04
CA GLU A 62 -7.21 -5.04 -12.12
C GLU A 62 -8.31 -5.96 -11.59
N ASN A 63 -7.96 -6.87 -10.68
CA ASN A 63 -8.94 -7.78 -10.07
C ASN A 63 -10.00 -7.03 -9.26
N MET A 64 -9.60 -5.94 -8.60
CA MET A 64 -10.52 -5.11 -7.83
C MET A 64 -11.56 -4.41 -8.70
N GLN A 65 -11.16 -3.94 -9.87
CA GLN A 65 -12.07 -3.26 -10.79
C GLN A 65 -13.18 -4.19 -11.25
N ASP A 66 -12.90 -5.49 -11.38
CA ASP A 66 -13.88 -6.47 -11.81
C ASP A 66 -14.85 -6.87 -10.69
N LYS A 67 -14.38 -6.93 -9.44
CA LYS A 67 -15.17 -7.49 -8.33
C LYS A 67 -15.64 -6.46 -7.31
N GLY A 68 -15.08 -5.25 -7.35
CA GLY A 68 -15.35 -4.22 -6.36
C GLY A 68 -14.69 -4.51 -5.01
N PRO A 69 -14.39 -3.45 -4.21
CA PRO A 69 -13.68 -3.61 -2.95
C PRO A 69 -14.60 -3.87 -1.75
N SER A 70 -15.88 -4.12 -1.96
CA SER A 70 -16.83 -4.17 -0.87
C SER A 70 -16.59 -5.37 0.06
N SER A 71 -16.40 -5.10 1.31
CA SER A 71 -16.40 -6.01 2.47
C SER A 71 -15.16 -6.88 2.66
N GLN A 72 -14.01 -6.53 2.10
CA GLN A 72 -12.80 -7.31 2.38
C GLN A 72 -12.15 -6.88 3.69
N HIS A 73 -11.89 -7.85 4.55
CA HIS A 73 -11.07 -7.67 5.74
C HIS A 73 -9.61 -7.43 5.33
N LEU A 74 -8.85 -6.70 6.15
CA LEU A 74 -7.45 -6.42 5.86
C LEU A 74 -6.64 -7.70 5.59
N ASP A 75 -6.87 -8.76 6.36
CA ASP A 75 -6.17 -10.03 6.18
C ASP A 75 -6.40 -10.61 4.79
N ASP A 76 -7.62 -10.50 4.27
CA ASP A 76 -7.95 -10.97 2.92
C ASP A 76 -7.24 -10.17 1.85
N ILE A 77 -7.13 -8.86 2.05
CA ILE A 77 -6.41 -7.97 1.12
C ILE A 77 -4.92 -8.33 1.11
N LEU A 78 -4.33 -8.52 2.29
CA LEU A 78 -2.92 -8.89 2.40
C LEU A 78 -2.63 -10.24 1.73
N LYS A 79 -3.53 -11.21 1.89
CA LYS A 79 -3.42 -12.51 1.22
C LYS A 79 -3.50 -12.37 -0.29
N ASP A 80 -4.45 -11.58 -0.78
CA ASP A 80 -4.60 -11.36 -2.21
C ASP A 80 -3.35 -10.73 -2.83
N VAL A 81 -2.74 -9.78 -2.11
CA VAL A 81 -1.54 -9.10 -2.61
C VAL A 81 -0.32 -10.01 -2.53
N TYR A 82 -0.07 -10.65 -1.39
CA TYR A 82 1.21 -11.31 -1.15
C TYR A 82 1.22 -12.81 -1.45
N GLU A 83 0.09 -13.49 -1.35
CA GLU A 83 0.04 -14.93 -1.58
C GLU A 83 -0.38 -15.31 -3.00
N ARG A 84 -1.27 -14.54 -3.62
CA ARG A 84 -1.75 -14.80 -4.98
C ARG A 84 -0.93 -14.12 -6.04
N GLY A 85 -0.16 -13.11 -5.67
CA GLY A 85 0.63 -12.32 -6.59
C GLY A 85 2.00 -12.87 -6.89
N ASN A 86 2.18 -14.17 -6.89
CA ASN A 86 3.47 -14.81 -7.14
C ASN A 86 3.85 -14.72 -8.62
N THR A 87 4.21 -13.53 -9.05
CA THR A 87 4.86 -13.37 -10.34
C THR A 87 6.37 -13.37 -10.11
N GLU A 88 7.02 -14.45 -10.51
CA GLU A 88 8.47 -14.48 -10.53
C GLU A 88 8.94 -13.52 -11.61
N SER A 89 9.47 -12.38 -11.21
CA SER A 89 10.14 -11.52 -12.16
C SER A 89 11.63 -11.85 -12.16
N ASN A 90 12.11 -12.36 -13.27
CA ASN A 90 13.53 -12.53 -13.52
C ASN A 90 14.11 -11.17 -13.92
N GLY A 91 14.45 -10.32 -12.95
CA GLY A 91 15.02 -9.03 -13.29
C GLY A 91 15.02 -8.04 -12.12
N ILE A 92 15.25 -6.77 -12.44
CA ILE A 92 15.24 -5.70 -11.45
C ILE A 92 13.83 -5.58 -10.86
N LYS A 93 13.72 -5.77 -9.56
CA LYS A 93 12.44 -5.70 -8.87
C LYS A 93 12.10 -4.26 -8.57
N SER A 94 10.97 -3.80 -9.10
CA SER A 94 10.39 -2.51 -8.78
C SER A 94 9.15 -2.70 -7.92
N TYR A 95 8.98 -1.83 -6.94
CA TYR A 95 7.88 -1.91 -5.98
C TYR A 95 6.94 -0.72 -6.15
N SER A 96 5.65 -0.99 -6.06
CA SER A 96 4.60 0.02 -6.07
C SER A 96 3.83 -0.03 -4.77
N ALA A 97 2.98 0.96 -4.55
CA ALA A 97 2.21 1.07 -3.31
C ALA A 97 0.74 1.36 -3.58
N ILE A 98 -0.12 0.76 -2.76
CA ILE A 98 -1.53 1.11 -2.71
C ILE A 98 -1.85 1.70 -1.34
N HIS A 99 -2.77 2.66 -1.32
CA HIS A 99 -3.26 3.29 -0.10
C HIS A 99 -4.69 2.83 0.15
N ILE A 100 -4.97 2.42 1.39
CA ILE A 100 -6.27 1.90 1.78
C ILE A 100 -6.84 2.74 2.91
N ARG A 101 -8.08 3.22 2.71
CA ARG A 101 -8.88 3.89 3.74
C ARG A 101 -10.11 3.07 4.06
N GLY A 102 -10.69 3.31 5.24
CA GLY A 102 -11.94 2.67 5.65
C GLY A 102 -11.75 1.36 6.39
N ILE A 103 -10.52 1.07 6.84
CA ILE A 103 -10.22 -0.11 7.66
C ILE A 103 -9.73 0.35 9.03
N ASP A 104 -10.25 -0.28 10.09
CA ASP A 104 -9.72 -0.12 11.44
C ASP A 104 -8.41 -0.90 11.56
N ILE A 105 -7.33 -0.19 11.81
CA ILE A 105 -5.99 -0.79 11.88
C ILE A 105 -5.89 -1.81 13.02
N SER A 106 -6.56 -1.57 14.14
CA SER A 106 -6.47 -2.44 15.30
C SER A 106 -7.23 -3.77 15.13
N THR A 107 -8.33 -3.77 14.39
CA THR A 107 -9.17 -4.96 14.20
C THR A 107 -9.09 -5.54 12.80
N GLY A 108 -8.63 -4.78 11.83
CA GLY A 108 -8.63 -5.16 10.41
C GLY A 108 -10.01 -5.15 9.77
N LYS A 109 -11.03 -4.68 10.48
CA LYS A 109 -12.42 -4.68 9.99
C LYS A 109 -12.74 -3.38 9.26
N ASN A 110 -13.68 -3.47 8.34
CA ASN A 110 -14.18 -2.30 7.63
C ASN A 110 -14.93 -1.37 8.58
N LEU A 111 -14.54 -0.09 8.58
CA LEU A 111 -15.27 0.97 9.30
C LEU A 111 -16.38 1.55 8.43
N ASP A 112 -16.12 1.64 7.14
CA ASP A 112 -16.99 2.24 6.14
C ASP A 112 -16.60 1.65 4.79
N LYS A 113 -17.00 2.30 3.70
CA LYS A 113 -16.56 1.86 2.38
C LYS A 113 -15.04 1.92 2.27
N ILE A 114 -14.44 0.79 1.94
CA ILE A 114 -13.01 0.73 1.68
C ILE A 114 -12.71 1.48 0.39
N LYS A 115 -11.74 2.36 0.45
CA LYS A 115 -11.21 3.06 -0.72
C LYS A 115 -9.76 2.66 -0.92
N ILE A 116 -9.46 2.09 -2.09
CA ILE A 116 -8.11 1.65 -2.44
C ILE A 116 -7.64 2.46 -3.65
N THR A 117 -6.45 3.05 -3.53
CA THR A 117 -5.89 3.91 -4.56
C THR A 117 -4.42 3.55 -4.77
N GLN A 118 -4.01 3.37 -6.01
CA GLN A 118 -2.59 3.22 -6.30
C GLN A 118 -1.90 4.58 -6.15
N LEU A 119 -0.75 4.59 -5.47
CA LEU A 119 -0.01 5.81 -5.25
C LEU A 119 0.91 6.12 -6.43
N HIS A 120 0.89 7.38 -6.85
CA HIS A 120 1.71 7.93 -7.91
C HIS A 120 2.41 9.18 -7.42
N GLU A 121 3.48 9.57 -8.07
CA GLU A 121 4.17 10.83 -7.79
C GLU A 121 3.27 12.03 -8.08
N HIS A 122 2.51 11.95 -9.16
CA HIS A 122 1.59 13.01 -9.57
C HIS A 122 0.15 12.60 -9.34
N PHE A 123 -0.68 13.57 -9.00
CA PHE A 123 -2.12 13.38 -8.78
C PHE A 123 -2.88 13.31 -10.09
#